data_fba2f80045ad02af0d35708579bec8d0
#
_entry.id   fba2f80045ad02af0d35708579bec8d0
#
_cell.length_a   1.000
_cell.length_b   1.000
_cell.length_c   1.000
_cell.angle_alpha   90.00
_cell.angle_beta   90.00
_cell.angle_gamma   90.00
#
_symmetry.space_group_name_H-M   'P 1'
#
loop_
_entity.id
_entity.type
_entity.pdbx_description
1 polymer ?
#
loop_
_entity_poly.entity_id
_entity_poly.type
_entity_poly.pdbx_seq_one_letter_code
_entity_poly.pdbx_strand_id
1 'polypeptide(L)'
;NPLLASVGNLKKIIHPTKGVSEIFYEPNASMELVNEQVKESQFLSANFNKCNLANDEPLASFTFVSNGNFIEFYGEAFFDDSYGCGEPDNLHDIHKLKITDLTTGSTIFSDNNQVSEPLEAADGTNHFPIATTNGHTYKVEYSVSSAIGAVSGWLNVTYNKHTVTSNKLVYFGGSRIASFKETNAEGADYTKKFYYNSLANIGNQKASIADYNTTYVMAQQQETSKLCQSSSNTLPKVEIHNVYSASQNSILPFFNHRKNSVFYSTVTEVIEGKSAMERKFSYEDNLDPYMARSPMIYYIPNTNFGELKSNLLLEENIYKFENGGYSRVINKAYKYDYSQIKSLKSYVFRENFAYYPDPAQDQLINISYGFYENYYGFYNPTEIKSTEYLPNNATLITTNTNTYLNPNHYQLTTSKTQFPDNSITETSYSYAHEKGNQLMIDKNMVGIPLETTTTKTIAGVAKQL
;
A
#
# COMPACT_ATOMS: atom_id res chain seq x y z
N ASN A 1 -6.12 -16.46 -0.08
CA ASN A 1 -6.90 -17.07 1.00
C ASN A 1 -6.17 -16.83 2.33
N PRO A 2 -6.74 -16.05 3.27
CA PRO A 2 -6.13 -15.75 4.57
C PRO A 2 -5.75 -17.00 5.38
N LEU A 3 -6.49 -18.10 5.22
CA LEU A 3 -6.25 -19.36 5.92
C LEU A 3 -4.94 -20.05 5.52
N LEU A 4 -4.41 -19.74 4.33
CA LEU A 4 -3.16 -20.31 3.82
C LEU A 4 -1.92 -19.48 4.16
N ALA A 5 -2.09 -18.30 4.73
CA ALA A 5 -0.99 -17.37 5.03
C ALA A 5 0.07 -17.96 5.98
N SER A 6 -0.30 -18.93 6.81
CA SER A 6 0.62 -19.58 7.77
C SER A 6 1.19 -20.92 7.31
N VAL A 7 0.92 -21.36 6.08
CA VAL A 7 1.46 -22.61 5.54
C VAL A 7 2.98 -22.49 5.40
N GLY A 8 3.70 -23.48 5.94
CA GLY A 8 5.16 -23.50 5.95
C GLY A 8 5.82 -22.78 7.13
N ASN A 9 5.07 -22.09 7.98
CA ASN A 9 5.62 -21.46 9.17
C ASN A 9 5.88 -22.47 10.30
N LEU A 10 6.91 -22.20 11.09
CA LEU A 10 7.25 -22.98 12.28
C LEU A 10 6.16 -22.80 13.35
N LYS A 11 5.44 -23.87 13.71
CA LYS A 11 4.32 -23.81 14.65
C LYS A 11 4.64 -24.36 16.04
N LYS A 12 5.68 -25.20 16.14
CA LYS A 12 5.99 -25.87 17.40
C LYS A 12 7.49 -26.11 17.55
N ILE A 13 8.01 -25.84 18.72
CA ILE A 13 9.38 -26.15 19.14
C ILE A 13 9.31 -27.04 20.41
N ILE A 14 9.98 -28.16 20.38
CA ILE A 14 10.16 -29.01 21.59
C ILE A 14 11.58 -28.78 22.08
N HIS A 15 11.72 -28.29 23.28
CA HIS A 15 13.02 -27.97 23.86
C HIS A 15 13.67 -29.23 24.49
N PRO A 16 15.01 -29.28 24.55
CA PRO A 16 15.72 -30.39 25.23
C PRO A 16 15.29 -30.57 26.69
N THR A 17 14.82 -29.51 27.32
CA THR A 17 14.28 -29.50 28.71
C THR A 17 12.84 -30.01 28.81
N LYS A 18 12.28 -30.62 27.76
CA LYS A 18 10.90 -31.09 27.63
C LYS A 18 9.82 -30.00 27.63
N GLY A 19 10.19 -28.73 27.69
CA GLY A 19 9.26 -27.62 27.45
C GLY A 19 8.82 -27.55 25.98
N VAL A 20 7.68 -26.96 25.74
CA VAL A 20 7.08 -26.82 24.41
C VAL A 20 6.72 -25.37 24.17
N SER A 21 7.14 -24.83 23.01
CA SER A 21 6.70 -23.53 22.52
C SER A 21 5.80 -23.73 21.30
N GLU A 22 4.60 -23.15 21.30
CA GLU A 22 3.65 -23.19 20.20
C GLU A 22 3.39 -21.78 19.70
N ILE A 23 3.45 -21.59 18.38
CA ILE A 23 3.30 -20.29 17.69
C ILE A 23 2.04 -20.34 16.85
N PHE A 24 1.14 -19.40 17.10
CA PHE A 24 -0.10 -19.24 16.36
C PHE A 24 0.02 -17.99 15.47
N TYR A 25 -0.36 -18.14 14.22
CA TYR A 25 -0.27 -17.09 13.21
C TYR A 25 -1.65 -16.64 12.78
N GLU A 26 -1.73 -15.40 12.38
CA GLU A 26 -2.85 -14.81 11.67
C GLU A 26 -2.38 -14.12 10.38
N PRO A 27 -3.25 -13.86 9.40
CA PRO A 27 -2.88 -13.09 8.22
C PRO A 27 -2.45 -11.67 8.57
N ASN A 28 -1.53 -11.11 7.79
CA ASN A 28 -1.28 -9.67 7.86
C ASN A 28 -2.55 -8.92 7.46
N ALA A 29 -2.92 -7.91 8.22
CA ALA A 29 -4.12 -7.13 8.01
C ALA A 29 -3.96 -5.68 8.45
N SER A 30 -4.68 -4.78 7.75
CA SER A 30 -4.81 -3.36 8.08
C SER A 30 -6.26 -2.93 8.12
N MET A 31 -6.52 -1.88 8.90
CA MET A 31 -7.78 -1.14 8.80
C MET A 31 -7.63 -0.03 7.77
N GLU A 32 -8.37 -0.14 6.70
CA GLU A 32 -8.35 0.84 5.63
C GLU A 32 -9.71 1.52 5.48
N LEU A 33 -9.64 2.78 5.10
CA LEU A 33 -10.81 3.53 4.67
C LEU A 33 -11.14 3.10 3.25
N VAL A 34 -12.17 2.29 3.09
CA VAL A 34 -12.59 1.79 1.79
C VAL A 34 -13.83 2.56 1.35
N ASN A 35 -13.74 3.12 0.15
CA ASN A 35 -14.86 3.76 -0.52
C ASN A 35 -15.55 2.73 -1.40
N GLU A 36 -16.73 2.30 -0.98
CA GLU A 36 -17.56 1.38 -1.76
C GLU A 36 -18.66 2.14 -2.47
N GLN A 37 -18.75 1.91 -3.75
CA GLN A 37 -19.81 2.46 -4.56
C GLN A 37 -21.04 1.57 -4.46
N VAL A 38 -22.13 2.12 -3.97
CA VAL A 38 -23.42 1.44 -3.96
C VAL A 38 -24.07 1.71 -5.30
N LYS A 39 -24.12 0.68 -6.14
CA LYS A 39 -24.79 0.73 -7.45
C LYS A 39 -26.30 0.56 -7.30
N GLU A 40 -27.05 1.22 -8.16
CA GLU A 40 -28.49 1.04 -8.33
C GLU A 40 -28.77 0.76 -9.79
N SER A 41 -29.68 -0.17 -10.05
CA SER A 41 -30.13 -0.50 -11.40
C SER A 41 -31.57 -0.07 -11.58
N GLN A 42 -31.86 0.57 -12.72
CA GLN A 42 -33.21 0.96 -13.13
C GLN A 42 -33.56 0.25 -14.42
N PHE A 43 -34.74 -0.33 -14.43
CA PHE A 43 -35.29 -1.01 -15.60
C PHE A 43 -36.29 -0.08 -16.28
N LEU A 44 -36.09 0.14 -17.56
CA LEU A 44 -37.00 0.87 -18.43
C LEU A 44 -37.60 -0.07 -19.45
N SER A 45 -38.89 0.05 -19.72
CA SER A 45 -39.55 -0.65 -20.82
C SER A 45 -40.32 0.36 -21.68
N ALA A 46 -40.28 0.16 -22.97
CA ALA A 46 -41.00 0.98 -23.92
C ALA A 46 -41.67 0.09 -24.98
N ASN A 47 -42.91 0.41 -25.34
CA ASN A 47 -43.72 -0.32 -26.31
C ASN A 47 -44.29 0.65 -27.31
N PHE A 48 -44.14 0.36 -28.57
CA PHE A 48 -44.77 1.07 -29.65
C PHE A 48 -45.65 0.13 -30.44
N ASN A 49 -46.94 0.46 -30.64
CA ASN A 49 -47.84 -0.34 -31.40
C ASN A 49 -48.70 0.52 -32.33
N LYS A 50 -48.39 0.49 -33.59
CA LYS A 50 -49.11 1.29 -34.62
C LYS A 50 -50.55 0.84 -34.84
N CYS A 51 -50.88 -0.41 -34.56
CA CYS A 51 -52.24 -0.97 -34.78
C CYS A 51 -53.15 -0.84 -33.57
N ASN A 52 -52.61 -0.60 -32.39
CA ASN A 52 -53.38 -0.41 -31.18
C ASN A 52 -52.78 0.68 -30.31
N LEU A 53 -53.09 1.91 -30.64
CA LEU A 53 -52.56 3.10 -29.95
C LEU A 53 -52.99 3.25 -28.48
N ALA A 54 -53.92 2.41 -28.01
CA ALA A 54 -54.39 2.46 -26.62
C ALA A 54 -53.37 1.96 -25.60
N ASN A 55 -52.32 1.20 -26.05
CA ASN A 55 -51.25 0.64 -25.21
C ASN A 55 -49.89 1.14 -25.67
N ASP A 56 -49.84 2.34 -26.25
CA ASP A 56 -48.62 2.93 -26.82
C ASP A 56 -47.87 3.73 -25.75
N GLU A 57 -46.78 3.18 -25.22
CA GLU A 57 -45.85 3.82 -24.31
C GLU A 57 -44.43 3.82 -24.92
N PRO A 58 -44.22 4.61 -26.00
CA PRO A 58 -42.99 4.53 -26.78
C PRO A 58 -41.74 5.15 -26.08
N LEU A 59 -41.95 5.80 -24.94
CA LEU A 59 -40.88 6.52 -24.22
C LEU A 59 -40.97 6.20 -22.72
N ALA A 60 -39.87 5.67 -22.18
CA ALA A 60 -39.63 5.54 -20.75
C ALA A 60 -38.46 6.44 -20.33
N SER A 61 -38.53 7.01 -19.14
CA SER A 61 -37.44 7.83 -18.64
C SER A 61 -37.37 7.85 -17.11
N PHE A 62 -36.15 8.11 -16.60
CA PHE A 62 -35.95 8.42 -15.20
C PHE A 62 -34.83 9.45 -15.03
N THR A 63 -34.73 10.02 -13.84
CA THR A 63 -33.66 10.97 -13.48
C THR A 63 -32.93 10.48 -12.24
N PHE A 64 -31.63 10.75 -12.16
CA PHE A 64 -30.83 10.47 -10.99
C PHE A 64 -29.75 11.54 -10.81
N VAL A 65 -29.23 11.68 -9.58
CA VAL A 65 -28.08 12.50 -9.28
C VAL A 65 -26.84 11.61 -9.28
N SER A 66 -25.84 11.95 -10.07
CA SER A 66 -24.59 11.20 -10.14
C SER A 66 -23.71 11.45 -8.92
N ASN A 67 -23.12 10.40 -8.39
CA ASN A 67 -22.05 10.44 -7.38
C ASN A 67 -20.64 10.34 -7.97
N GLY A 68 -20.48 10.73 -9.23
CA GLY A 68 -19.23 10.60 -9.98
C GLY A 68 -19.00 9.15 -10.35
N ASN A 69 -18.76 8.84 -11.58
CA ASN A 69 -18.33 7.59 -12.20
C ASN A 69 -19.09 7.34 -13.50
N PHE A 70 -19.32 6.07 -13.80
CA PHE A 70 -19.82 5.64 -15.09
C PHE A 70 -21.28 5.18 -14.99
N ILE A 71 -22.04 5.44 -16.06
CA ILE A 71 -23.31 4.76 -16.32
C ILE A 71 -22.98 3.55 -17.19
N GLU A 72 -23.46 2.39 -16.77
CA GLU A 72 -23.45 1.14 -17.52
C GLU A 72 -24.89 0.87 -17.96
N PHE A 73 -25.10 0.41 -19.18
CA PHE A 73 -26.43 0.06 -19.64
C PHE A 73 -26.38 -1.13 -20.60
N TYR A 74 -27.48 -1.88 -20.63
CA TYR A 74 -27.75 -2.93 -21.60
C TYR A 74 -29.26 -2.96 -21.91
N GLY A 75 -29.63 -3.03 -23.19
CA GLY A 75 -31.00 -3.09 -23.59
C GLY A 75 -31.18 -3.78 -24.93
N GLU A 76 -32.32 -4.40 -25.06
CA GLU A 76 -32.75 -5.10 -26.27
C GLU A 76 -34.15 -4.64 -26.69
N ALA A 77 -34.41 -4.70 -27.97
CA ALA A 77 -35.72 -4.51 -28.50
C ALA A 77 -36.06 -5.64 -29.48
N PHE A 78 -37.30 -5.95 -29.60
CA PHE A 78 -37.81 -7.00 -30.48
C PHE A 78 -39.15 -6.61 -31.10
N PHE A 79 -39.38 -7.15 -32.27
CA PHE A 79 -40.62 -7.01 -32.96
C PHE A 79 -41.70 -7.89 -32.31
N ASP A 80 -42.89 -7.34 -32.11
CA ASP A 80 -44.00 -8.06 -31.47
C ASP A 80 -45.05 -8.51 -32.50
N ASP A 81 -44.93 -9.75 -32.93
CA ASP A 81 -45.87 -10.36 -33.92
C ASP A 81 -47.28 -10.64 -33.37
N SER A 82 -47.49 -10.49 -32.07
CA SER A 82 -48.75 -10.87 -31.41
C SER A 82 -49.97 -10.08 -31.89
N TYR A 83 -49.72 -8.95 -32.52
CA TYR A 83 -50.76 -8.04 -32.99
C TYR A 83 -51.09 -8.14 -34.48
N GLY A 84 -50.41 -8.98 -35.26
CA GLY A 84 -50.68 -9.18 -36.70
C GLY A 84 -50.55 -7.88 -37.55
N CYS A 85 -49.65 -7.01 -37.21
CA CYS A 85 -49.59 -5.62 -37.61
C CYS A 85 -48.43 -5.30 -38.56
N GLY A 86 -48.19 -6.13 -39.53
CA GLY A 86 -47.13 -5.95 -40.50
C GLY A 86 -45.89 -6.79 -40.21
N GLU A 87 -44.98 -6.81 -41.16
CA GLU A 87 -43.69 -7.51 -41.02
C GLU A 87 -42.60 -6.58 -40.49
N PRO A 88 -41.53 -7.11 -39.81
CA PRO A 88 -40.43 -6.32 -39.36
C PRO A 88 -39.77 -5.53 -40.47
N ASP A 89 -39.56 -4.24 -40.25
CA ASP A 89 -38.77 -3.37 -41.14
C ASP A 89 -37.47 -3.00 -40.44
N ASN A 90 -36.39 -3.74 -40.70
CA ASN A 90 -35.09 -3.55 -40.11
C ASN A 90 -34.45 -2.17 -40.39
N LEU A 91 -35.01 -1.37 -41.28
CA LEU A 91 -34.50 -0.03 -41.57
C LEU A 91 -35.20 1.07 -40.76
N HIS A 92 -36.43 0.84 -40.30
CA HIS A 92 -37.23 1.85 -39.63
C HIS A 92 -37.69 1.45 -38.21
N ASP A 93 -37.45 0.21 -37.83
CA ASP A 93 -37.75 -0.27 -36.49
C ASP A 93 -36.52 -0.08 -35.64
N ILE A 94 -36.53 0.95 -34.79
CA ILE A 94 -35.37 1.35 -34.00
C ILE A 94 -35.70 1.48 -32.51
N HIS A 95 -34.70 1.24 -31.69
CA HIS A 95 -34.70 1.65 -30.30
C HIS A 95 -33.59 2.65 -30.05
N LYS A 96 -33.84 3.58 -29.15
CA LYS A 96 -32.94 4.73 -28.91
C LYS A 96 -32.74 4.98 -27.44
N LEU A 97 -31.47 5.23 -27.08
CA LEU A 97 -31.09 5.74 -25.79
C LEU A 97 -30.54 7.17 -25.91
N LYS A 98 -31.02 8.05 -25.02
CA LYS A 98 -30.49 9.39 -24.88
C LYS A 98 -30.23 9.68 -23.40
N ILE A 99 -29.04 10.18 -23.08
CA ILE A 99 -28.68 10.61 -21.74
C ILE A 99 -28.33 12.09 -21.79
N THR A 100 -29.07 12.87 -21.00
CA THR A 100 -28.92 14.33 -20.93
C THR A 100 -28.48 14.73 -19.54
N ASP A 101 -27.43 15.52 -19.43
CA ASP A 101 -27.05 16.22 -18.21
C ASP A 101 -27.97 17.43 -18.05
N LEU A 102 -28.92 17.34 -17.12
CA LEU A 102 -29.87 18.42 -16.84
C LEU A 102 -29.23 19.61 -16.15
N THR A 103 -28.07 19.45 -15.51
CA THR A 103 -27.35 20.53 -14.84
C THR A 103 -26.69 21.47 -15.85
N THR A 104 -26.16 20.92 -16.92
CA THR A 104 -25.53 21.69 -18.01
C THR A 104 -26.43 21.90 -19.23
N GLY A 105 -27.50 21.12 -19.34
CA GLY A 105 -28.39 21.08 -20.50
C GLY A 105 -27.82 20.34 -21.71
N SER A 106 -26.69 19.66 -21.55
CA SER A 106 -26.00 18.96 -22.66
C SER A 106 -26.38 17.50 -22.74
N THR A 107 -26.52 17.01 -23.98
CA THR A 107 -26.63 15.57 -24.23
C THR A 107 -25.23 14.94 -24.18
N ILE A 108 -25.01 14.03 -23.24
CA ILE A 108 -23.73 13.35 -23.06
C ILE A 108 -23.63 12.05 -23.86
N PHE A 109 -24.78 11.47 -24.18
CA PHE A 109 -24.86 10.27 -24.99
C PHE A 109 -26.18 10.24 -25.78
N SER A 110 -26.11 9.82 -27.02
CA SER A 110 -27.30 9.52 -27.82
C SER A 110 -26.92 8.50 -28.88
N ASP A 111 -27.56 7.37 -28.82
CA ASP A 111 -27.40 6.29 -29.78
C ASP A 111 -28.73 5.67 -30.15
N ASN A 112 -28.79 5.10 -31.34
CA ASN A 112 -29.96 4.38 -31.84
C ASN A 112 -29.49 3.18 -32.66
N ASN A 113 -30.12 2.02 -32.38
CA ASN A 113 -29.86 0.77 -33.07
C ASN A 113 -31.13 0.22 -33.69
N GLN A 114 -30.93 -0.67 -34.65
CA GLN A 114 -32.05 -1.49 -35.17
C GLN A 114 -32.57 -2.39 -34.07
N VAL A 115 -33.85 -2.75 -34.15
CA VAL A 115 -34.52 -3.58 -33.14
C VAL A 115 -33.83 -4.94 -32.93
N SER A 116 -33.12 -5.45 -33.93
CA SER A 116 -32.34 -6.70 -33.82
C SER A 116 -30.96 -6.57 -33.18
N GLU A 117 -30.49 -5.35 -32.87
CA GLU A 117 -29.19 -5.10 -32.31
C GLU A 117 -29.30 -4.52 -30.89
N PRO A 118 -28.55 -5.02 -29.89
CA PRO A 118 -28.62 -4.49 -28.54
C PRO A 118 -28.05 -3.09 -28.42
N LEU A 119 -28.57 -2.28 -27.49
CA LEU A 119 -27.94 -1.09 -26.97
C LEU A 119 -27.09 -1.48 -25.76
N GLU A 120 -25.80 -1.32 -25.86
CA GLU A 120 -24.87 -1.83 -24.88
C GLU A 120 -23.78 -0.80 -24.53
N ALA A 121 -23.55 -0.56 -23.22
CA ALA A 121 -22.36 0.07 -22.70
C ALA A 121 -21.93 -0.72 -21.47
N ALA A 122 -21.32 -1.87 -21.71
CA ALA A 122 -20.72 -2.72 -20.71
C ALA A 122 -19.30 -3.11 -21.11
N ASP A 123 -18.53 -3.44 -20.12
CA ASP A 123 -17.14 -3.87 -20.23
C ASP A 123 -17.01 -5.06 -21.19
N GLY A 124 -16.40 -4.86 -22.36
CA GLY A 124 -15.90 -5.97 -23.13
C GLY A 124 -15.87 -5.88 -24.65
N THR A 125 -16.76 -5.16 -25.33
CA THR A 125 -16.78 -5.15 -26.79
C THR A 125 -17.25 -3.83 -27.36
N ASN A 126 -16.42 -2.86 -27.58
CA ASN A 126 -16.66 -1.61 -28.32
C ASN A 126 -17.50 -0.50 -27.64
N HIS A 127 -18.16 -0.72 -26.51
CA HIS A 127 -18.89 0.32 -25.80
C HIS A 127 -18.24 0.58 -24.43
N PHE A 128 -17.76 1.82 -24.22
CA PHE A 128 -17.18 2.23 -22.96
C PHE A 128 -18.26 2.78 -22.04
N PRO A 129 -18.21 2.50 -20.73
CA PRO A 129 -19.08 3.14 -19.75
C PRO A 129 -19.06 4.65 -19.87
N ILE A 130 -20.22 5.29 -19.78
CA ILE A 130 -20.34 6.74 -19.99
C ILE A 130 -19.97 7.46 -18.72
N ALA A 131 -18.97 8.33 -18.78
CA ALA A 131 -18.50 9.13 -17.65
C ALA A 131 -19.56 10.17 -17.24
N THR A 132 -19.77 10.30 -15.93
CA THR A 132 -20.64 11.30 -15.34
C THR A 132 -19.92 12.19 -14.35
N THR A 133 -20.41 13.42 -14.18
CA THR A 133 -19.85 14.39 -13.21
C THR A 133 -20.59 14.28 -11.88
N ASN A 134 -19.82 14.23 -10.79
CA ASN A 134 -20.39 14.18 -9.44
C ASN A 134 -21.29 15.39 -9.14
N GLY A 135 -22.45 15.14 -8.58
CA GLY A 135 -23.43 16.16 -8.20
C GLY A 135 -24.32 16.65 -9.35
N HIS A 136 -24.07 16.23 -10.59
CA HIS A 136 -24.93 16.57 -11.72
C HIS A 136 -26.17 15.65 -11.78
N THR A 137 -27.29 16.19 -12.24
CA THR A 137 -28.53 15.46 -12.47
C THR A 137 -28.60 15.01 -13.91
N TYR A 138 -28.84 13.73 -14.12
CA TYR A 138 -28.96 13.13 -15.44
C TYR A 138 -30.36 12.62 -15.69
N LYS A 139 -30.85 12.80 -16.93
CA LYS A 139 -32.07 12.18 -17.44
C LYS A 139 -31.68 11.11 -18.46
N VAL A 140 -32.18 9.90 -18.23
CA VAL A 140 -32.07 8.78 -19.16
C VAL A 140 -33.43 8.62 -19.84
N GLU A 141 -33.44 8.60 -21.17
CA GLU A 141 -34.63 8.44 -22.01
C GLU A 141 -34.39 7.26 -22.93
N TYR A 142 -35.28 6.26 -22.83
CA TYR A 142 -35.32 5.10 -23.71
C TYR A 142 -36.61 5.09 -24.51
N SER A 143 -36.48 4.96 -25.82
CA SER A 143 -37.64 4.96 -26.71
C SER A 143 -37.51 3.89 -27.77
N VAL A 144 -38.65 3.41 -28.22
CA VAL A 144 -38.80 2.50 -29.36
C VAL A 144 -39.73 3.14 -30.40
N SER A 145 -39.50 2.83 -31.67
CA SER A 145 -40.34 3.31 -32.77
C SER A 145 -40.34 2.31 -33.91
N SER A 146 -41.48 2.23 -34.63
CA SER A 146 -41.64 1.42 -35.83
C SER A 146 -42.40 2.21 -36.89
N ALA A 147 -42.08 1.96 -38.15
CA ALA A 147 -42.83 2.54 -39.26
C ALA A 147 -44.18 1.85 -39.53
N ILE A 148 -44.22 0.56 -39.34
CA ILE A 148 -45.37 -0.29 -39.82
C ILE A 148 -45.84 -1.33 -38.80
N GLY A 149 -45.11 -1.57 -37.66
CA GLY A 149 -45.37 -2.70 -36.79
C GLY A 149 -45.53 -2.36 -35.32
N ALA A 150 -45.40 -3.36 -34.48
CA ALA A 150 -45.33 -3.28 -33.04
C ALA A 150 -43.92 -3.65 -32.58
N VAL A 151 -43.29 -2.82 -31.73
CA VAL A 151 -41.98 -3.04 -31.18
C VAL A 151 -42.03 -2.90 -29.67
N SER A 152 -41.45 -3.85 -28.99
CA SER A 152 -41.24 -3.84 -27.54
C SER A 152 -39.75 -3.81 -27.24
N GLY A 153 -39.35 -3.06 -26.25
CA GLY A 153 -37.94 -3.00 -25.82
C GLY A 153 -37.79 -2.73 -24.34
N TRP A 154 -36.62 -3.06 -23.85
CA TRP A 154 -36.25 -2.82 -22.47
C TRP A 154 -34.79 -2.33 -22.39
N LEU A 155 -34.50 -1.61 -21.34
CA LEU A 155 -33.16 -1.10 -21.02
C LEU A 155 -32.95 -1.23 -19.52
N ASN A 156 -31.85 -1.84 -19.14
CA ASN A 156 -31.34 -1.83 -17.76
C ASN A 156 -30.18 -0.84 -17.66
N VAL A 157 -30.28 0.11 -16.74
CA VAL A 157 -29.26 1.14 -16.51
C VAL A 157 -28.74 1.01 -15.09
N THR A 158 -27.43 0.87 -14.95
CA THR A 158 -26.76 0.78 -13.66
C THR A 158 -25.90 2.03 -13.45
N TYR A 159 -26.06 2.66 -12.30
CA TYR A 159 -25.31 3.88 -11.94
C TYR A 159 -24.95 3.88 -10.45
N ASN A 160 -23.99 4.72 -10.06
CA ASN A 160 -23.65 4.90 -8.67
C ASN A 160 -24.67 5.79 -7.96
N LYS A 161 -25.33 5.22 -6.95
CA LYS A 161 -26.28 5.94 -6.11
C LYS A 161 -25.57 6.80 -5.07
N HIS A 162 -24.62 6.22 -4.36
CA HIS A 162 -23.79 6.91 -3.37
C HIS A 162 -22.54 6.11 -3.08
N THR A 163 -21.56 6.80 -2.50
CA THR A 163 -20.33 6.16 -2.00
C THR A 163 -20.42 6.02 -0.49
N VAL A 164 -20.22 4.81 0.01
CA VAL A 164 -20.12 4.53 1.44
C VAL A 164 -18.65 4.42 1.80
N THR A 165 -18.20 5.31 2.67
CA THR A 165 -16.87 5.23 3.24
C THR A 165 -16.94 4.46 4.56
N SER A 166 -16.25 3.35 4.65
CA SER A 166 -16.21 2.52 5.86
C SER A 166 -14.82 2.01 6.13
N ASN A 167 -14.50 1.84 7.42
CA ASN A 167 -13.28 1.15 7.81
C ASN A 167 -13.46 -0.34 7.60
N LYS A 168 -12.63 -0.95 6.74
CA LYS A 168 -12.61 -2.39 6.51
C LYS A 168 -11.26 -3.00 6.85
N LEU A 169 -11.30 -4.22 7.39
CA LEU A 169 -10.10 -5.01 7.59
C LEU A 169 -9.67 -5.59 6.24
N VAL A 170 -8.55 -5.09 5.71
CA VAL A 170 -7.95 -5.57 4.45
C VAL A 170 -6.81 -6.52 4.79
N TYR A 171 -6.82 -7.70 4.16
CA TYR A 171 -5.79 -8.71 4.34
C TYR A 171 -4.72 -8.63 3.25
N PHE A 172 -3.45 -8.79 3.67
CA PHE A 172 -2.29 -8.81 2.77
C PHE A 172 -1.64 -10.17 2.70
N GLY A 173 -0.69 -10.32 1.80
CA GLY A 173 0.15 -11.52 1.74
C GLY A 173 1.01 -11.69 2.99
N GLY A 174 1.31 -12.95 3.33
CA GLY A 174 2.09 -13.30 4.50
C GLY A 174 1.27 -13.39 5.79
N SER A 175 1.97 -13.67 6.89
CA SER A 175 1.38 -13.87 8.20
C SER A 175 2.17 -13.17 9.29
N ARG A 176 1.50 -12.91 10.41
CA ARG A 176 2.07 -12.37 11.64
C ARG A 176 1.72 -13.27 12.81
N ILE A 177 2.45 -13.15 13.92
CA ILE A 177 2.20 -13.95 15.11
C ILE A 177 0.98 -13.40 15.84
N ALA A 178 -0.04 -14.22 16.06
CA ALA A 178 -1.19 -13.88 16.89
C ALA A 178 -0.93 -14.17 18.36
N SER A 179 -0.31 -15.33 18.66
CA SER A 179 0.05 -15.70 20.03
C SER A 179 1.21 -16.67 20.08
N PHE A 180 1.85 -16.69 21.25
CA PHE A 180 2.94 -17.58 21.57
C PHE A 180 2.63 -18.23 22.91
N LYS A 181 2.53 -19.57 22.91
CA LYS A 181 2.25 -20.35 24.11
C LYS A 181 3.49 -21.13 24.53
N GLU A 182 3.90 -20.99 25.76
CA GLU A 182 4.97 -21.81 26.36
C GLU A 182 4.42 -22.70 27.42
N THR A 183 4.77 -23.99 27.36
CA THR A 183 4.44 -24.99 28.35
C THR A 183 5.76 -25.56 28.91
N ASN A 184 5.96 -25.47 30.21
CA ASN A 184 7.15 -26.05 30.82
C ASN A 184 7.03 -27.59 30.97
N ALA A 185 8.09 -28.25 31.42
CA ALA A 185 8.13 -29.70 31.60
C ALA A 185 7.08 -30.23 32.60
N GLU A 186 6.59 -29.38 33.49
CA GLU A 186 5.61 -29.71 34.57
C GLU A 186 4.17 -29.44 34.12
N GLY A 187 3.98 -28.96 32.86
CA GLY A 187 2.65 -28.69 32.31
C GLY A 187 2.09 -27.31 32.64
N ALA A 188 2.84 -26.46 33.38
CA ALA A 188 2.43 -25.08 33.57
C ALA A 188 2.65 -24.28 32.27
N ASP A 189 1.66 -23.54 31.87
CA ASP A 189 1.71 -22.75 30.63
C ASP A 189 1.45 -21.27 30.89
N TYR A 190 1.94 -20.45 29.97
CA TYR A 190 1.52 -19.06 29.79
C TYR A 190 1.41 -18.72 28.32
N THR A 191 0.47 -17.84 28.01
CA THR A 191 0.25 -17.40 26.65
C THR A 191 0.51 -15.89 26.55
N LYS A 192 1.36 -15.53 25.60
CA LYS A 192 1.62 -14.16 25.18
C LYS A 192 0.82 -13.91 23.90
N LYS A 193 -0.06 -12.92 23.91
CA LYS A 193 -0.82 -12.49 22.74
C LYS A 193 -0.17 -11.25 22.13
N PHE A 194 -0.18 -11.16 20.81
CA PHE A 194 0.34 -10.04 20.07
C PHE A 194 -0.80 -9.27 19.42
N TYR A 195 -0.77 -7.96 19.62
CA TYR A 195 -1.70 -7.02 19.02
C TYR A 195 -0.90 -5.98 18.23
N TYR A 196 -1.32 -5.74 17.01
CA TYR A 196 -0.64 -4.81 16.11
C TYR A 196 -1.27 -3.43 16.19
N ASN A 197 -1.42 -2.94 17.41
CA ASN A 197 -1.99 -1.66 17.78
C ASN A 197 -1.50 -1.26 19.18
N SER A 198 -1.82 -0.02 19.62
CA SER A 198 -1.54 0.42 20.98
C SER A 198 -2.39 -0.33 22.01
N LEU A 199 -1.89 -0.41 23.24
CA LEU A 199 -2.58 -1.05 24.36
C LEU A 199 -3.98 -0.44 24.59
N ALA A 200 -4.12 0.88 24.40
CA ALA A 200 -5.41 1.58 24.54
C ALA A 200 -6.45 1.14 23.50
N ASN A 201 -6.01 0.64 22.35
CA ASN A 201 -6.87 0.25 21.21
C ASN A 201 -6.94 -1.27 21.02
N ILE A 202 -6.44 -2.05 21.98
CA ILE A 202 -6.33 -3.50 21.89
C ILE A 202 -7.70 -4.20 21.76
N GLY A 203 -8.75 -3.64 22.41
CA GLY A 203 -10.12 -4.15 22.32
C GLY A 203 -10.78 -3.90 20.98
N ASN A 204 -10.26 -2.97 20.22
CA ASN A 204 -10.64 -2.72 18.84
C ASN A 204 -9.75 -3.61 17.97
N GLN A 205 -10.11 -4.87 17.76
CA GLN A 205 -9.30 -5.92 17.09
C GLN A 205 -8.83 -5.57 15.65
N LYS A 206 -8.95 -4.33 15.30
CA LYS A 206 -8.65 -3.79 13.99
C LYS A 206 -7.20 -3.31 14.02
N ALA A 207 -6.30 -4.19 13.64
CA ALA A 207 -4.90 -3.86 13.51
C ALA A 207 -4.70 -2.56 12.75
N SER A 208 -3.96 -1.62 13.31
CA SER A 208 -3.45 -0.49 12.57
C SER A 208 -2.10 -0.85 11.99
N ILE A 209 -1.94 -0.70 10.71
CA ILE A 209 -0.66 -0.76 10.02
C ILE A 209 -0.21 0.66 9.80
N ALA A 210 1.06 0.92 9.95
CA ALA A 210 1.64 2.18 9.55
C ALA A 210 1.66 2.26 8.03
N ASP A 211 2.07 1.20 7.39
CA ASP A 211 2.13 1.13 5.93
C ASP A 211 2.43 -0.28 5.41
N TYR A 212 1.99 -0.54 4.18
CA TYR A 212 2.38 -1.72 3.43
C TYR A 212 2.76 -1.27 2.00
N ASN A 213 3.85 -1.78 1.50
CA ASN A 213 4.23 -1.57 0.11
C ASN A 213 3.43 -2.52 -0.78
N THR A 214 2.53 -1.97 -1.58
CA THR A 214 1.89 -2.73 -2.65
C THR A 214 2.94 -3.12 -3.68
N THR A 215 3.17 -4.41 -3.82
CA THR A 215 4.20 -4.98 -4.67
C THR A 215 3.78 -5.08 -6.14
N TYR A 216 2.65 -4.51 -6.52
CA TYR A 216 2.15 -4.60 -7.88
C TYR A 216 2.24 -3.26 -8.57
N VAL A 217 3.01 -3.20 -9.66
CA VAL A 217 2.98 -2.08 -10.60
C VAL A 217 2.27 -2.54 -11.85
N MET A 218 1.16 -1.88 -12.15
CA MET A 218 0.62 -1.86 -13.51
C MET A 218 1.12 -0.59 -14.19
N ALA A 219 2.01 -0.74 -15.14
CA ALA A 219 2.44 0.36 -15.98
C ALA A 219 1.74 0.26 -17.33
N GLN A 220 1.03 1.30 -17.70
CA GLN A 220 0.54 1.50 -19.06
C GLN A 220 1.63 2.21 -19.85
N GLN A 221 2.06 1.60 -20.94
CA GLN A 221 3.06 2.14 -21.84
C GLN A 221 2.45 2.38 -23.22
N GLN A 222 2.70 3.54 -23.79
CA GLN A 222 2.51 3.74 -25.22
C GLN A 222 3.80 3.40 -25.97
N GLU A 223 3.76 2.35 -26.75
CA GLU A 223 4.85 2.01 -27.66
C GLU A 223 4.47 2.48 -29.07
N THR A 224 5.38 3.21 -29.68
CA THR A 224 5.25 3.58 -31.10
C THR A 224 6.03 2.58 -31.93
N SER A 225 5.36 1.80 -32.76
CA SER A 225 6.02 1.00 -33.79
C SER A 225 5.94 1.70 -35.13
N LYS A 226 7.08 1.77 -35.81
CA LYS A 226 7.13 2.17 -37.21
C LYS A 226 7.14 0.92 -38.07
N LEU A 227 6.09 0.70 -38.82
CA LEU A 227 6.09 -0.30 -39.88
C LEU A 227 6.88 0.24 -41.07
N CYS A 228 8.06 -0.30 -41.32
CA CYS A 228 8.80 -0.11 -42.56
C CYS A 228 8.11 -0.91 -43.66
N GLN A 229 7.30 -0.25 -44.51
CA GLN A 229 6.92 -0.85 -45.77
C GLN A 229 8.09 -0.71 -46.74
N SER A 230 8.64 -1.83 -47.17
CA SER A 230 9.58 -1.86 -48.27
C SER A 230 8.83 -1.56 -49.58
N SER A 231 9.35 -0.65 -50.33
CA SER A 231 8.95 -0.21 -51.69
C SER A 231 7.75 0.72 -51.79
N SER A 232 8.10 1.93 -52.17
CA SER A 232 7.34 3.02 -52.71
C SER A 232 6.92 4.14 -51.73
N ASN A 233 7.49 5.28 -51.92
CA ASN A 233 7.13 6.70 -51.63
C ASN A 233 5.99 7.05 -50.65
N THR A 234 5.64 6.22 -49.74
CA THR A 234 4.69 6.53 -48.64
C THR A 234 5.42 6.72 -47.33
N LEU A 235 5.12 7.81 -46.65
CA LEU A 235 5.63 8.09 -45.30
C LEU A 235 5.41 6.86 -44.38
N PRO A 236 6.38 6.51 -43.54
CA PRO A 236 6.25 5.38 -42.62
C PRO A 236 5.04 5.58 -41.72
N LYS A 237 4.14 4.63 -41.74
CA LYS A 237 2.98 4.63 -40.84
C LYS A 237 3.45 4.40 -39.38
N VAL A 238 3.19 5.35 -38.53
CA VAL A 238 3.45 5.23 -37.09
C VAL A 238 2.20 4.63 -36.46
N GLU A 239 2.33 3.44 -35.89
CA GLU A 239 1.28 2.84 -35.08
C GLU A 239 1.62 3.01 -33.61
N ILE A 240 0.66 3.52 -32.86
CA ILE A 240 0.77 3.68 -31.40
C ILE A 240 0.06 2.50 -30.76
N HIS A 241 0.79 1.70 -30.02
CA HIS A 241 0.24 0.58 -29.27
C HIS A 241 0.27 0.90 -27.78
N ASN A 242 -0.85 0.67 -27.10
CA ASN A 242 -0.88 0.69 -25.65
C ASN A 242 -0.46 -0.69 -25.12
N VAL A 243 0.71 -0.74 -24.51
CA VAL A 243 1.21 -1.97 -23.90
C VAL A 243 0.99 -1.87 -22.40
N TYR A 244 0.34 -2.88 -21.83
CA TYR A 244 0.18 -3.02 -20.39
C TYR A 244 1.18 -4.03 -19.87
N SER A 245 2.08 -3.60 -19.00
CA SER A 245 2.96 -4.52 -18.30
C SER A 245 2.50 -4.66 -16.84
N ALA A 246 2.19 -5.88 -16.42
CA ALA A 246 1.92 -6.21 -15.03
C ALA A 246 3.11 -6.96 -14.47
N SER A 247 3.72 -6.47 -13.39
CA SER A 247 4.78 -7.17 -12.68
C SER A 247 4.24 -7.75 -11.38
N GLN A 248 4.41 -9.05 -11.17
CA GLN A 248 4.14 -9.72 -9.89
C GLN A 248 5.36 -9.74 -8.96
N ASN A 249 6.47 -9.20 -9.42
CA ASN A 249 7.68 -9.10 -8.62
C ASN A 249 7.61 -7.88 -7.71
N SER A 250 8.17 -7.99 -6.51
CA SER A 250 8.33 -6.86 -5.61
C SER A 250 9.05 -5.71 -6.31
N ILE A 251 8.50 -4.49 -6.21
CA ILE A 251 9.15 -3.26 -6.70
C ILE A 251 10.42 -3.01 -5.89
N LEU A 252 10.45 -3.49 -4.66
CA LEU A 252 11.63 -3.36 -3.81
C LEU A 252 12.71 -4.34 -4.29
N PRO A 253 13.95 -3.87 -4.52
CA PRO A 253 15.05 -4.72 -4.92
C PRO A 253 15.24 -5.86 -3.92
N PHE A 254 15.48 -7.07 -4.44
CA PHE A 254 15.71 -8.27 -3.64
C PHE A 254 16.88 -8.15 -2.65
N PHE A 255 17.73 -7.16 -2.84
CA PHE A 255 18.94 -6.91 -2.05
C PHE A 255 18.78 -5.87 -0.93
N ASN A 256 17.61 -5.27 -0.78
CA ASN A 256 17.39 -4.37 0.33
C ASN A 256 17.31 -5.17 1.64
N HIS A 257 18.02 -4.72 2.64
CA HIS A 257 18.29 -5.42 3.90
C HIS A 257 17.04 -5.80 4.72
N ARG A 258 15.85 -5.35 4.32
CA ARG A 258 14.60 -5.60 5.04
C ARG A 258 13.57 -6.24 4.12
N LYS A 259 13.45 -7.54 4.24
CA LYS A 259 12.58 -8.41 3.43
C LYS A 259 11.08 -8.28 3.72
N ASN A 260 10.67 -7.38 4.59
CA ASN A 260 9.28 -7.29 5.01
C ASN A 260 8.54 -6.22 4.20
N SER A 261 7.57 -6.66 3.43
CA SER A 261 6.65 -5.79 2.70
C SER A 261 5.54 -5.18 3.59
N VAL A 262 5.49 -5.57 4.86
CA VAL A 262 4.46 -5.12 5.81
C VAL A 262 5.15 -4.66 7.09
N PHE A 263 4.82 -3.44 7.53
CA PHE A 263 5.34 -2.81 8.74
C PHE A 263 4.19 -2.48 9.70
N TYR A 264 4.47 -2.65 10.98
CA TYR A 264 3.56 -2.26 12.05
C TYR A 264 4.24 -1.19 12.89
N SER A 265 3.65 0.00 12.95
CA SER A 265 4.20 1.12 13.74
C SER A 265 4.11 0.87 15.24
N THR A 266 3.17 0.04 15.65
CA THR A 266 2.96 -0.29 17.06
C THR A 266 2.64 -1.77 17.21
N VAL A 267 3.34 -2.44 18.12
CA VAL A 267 3.10 -3.83 18.49
C VAL A 267 2.99 -3.91 20.01
N THR A 268 1.91 -4.52 20.50
CA THR A 268 1.67 -4.74 21.93
C THR A 268 1.65 -6.23 22.22
N GLU A 269 2.53 -6.66 23.10
CA GLU A 269 2.56 -8.01 23.67
C GLU A 269 1.79 -7.99 25.00
N VAL A 270 0.89 -8.93 25.20
CA VAL A 270 0.08 -9.03 26.42
C VAL A 270 0.17 -10.42 27.01
N ILE A 271 0.49 -10.49 28.30
CA ILE A 271 0.27 -11.66 29.15
C ILE A 271 -0.93 -11.33 30.02
N GLU A 272 -2.07 -11.96 29.71
CA GLU A 272 -3.35 -11.63 30.35
C GLU A 272 -3.27 -11.70 31.88
N GLY A 273 -3.79 -10.68 32.55
CA GLY A 273 -3.80 -10.58 34.01
C GLY A 273 -2.41 -10.41 34.66
N LYS A 274 -1.35 -10.17 33.90
CA LYS A 274 0.02 -9.99 34.41
C LYS A 274 0.69 -8.71 33.92
N SER A 275 0.93 -8.60 32.64
CA SER A 275 1.71 -7.50 32.08
C SER A 275 1.40 -7.25 30.61
N ALA A 276 1.74 -6.06 30.14
CA ALA A 276 1.79 -5.75 28.71
C ALA A 276 3.06 -4.97 28.37
N MET A 277 3.52 -5.12 27.13
CA MET A 277 4.65 -4.39 26.59
C MET A 277 4.27 -3.84 25.22
N GLU A 278 4.22 -2.52 25.10
CA GLU A 278 3.94 -1.81 23.86
C GLU A 278 5.25 -1.26 23.29
N ARG A 279 5.53 -1.53 22.02
CA ARG A 279 6.66 -1.00 21.28
C ARG A 279 6.19 -0.21 20.09
N LYS A 280 6.80 0.98 19.89
CA LYS A 280 6.58 1.83 18.72
C LYS A 280 7.84 1.87 17.88
N PHE A 281 7.65 1.73 16.58
CA PHE A 281 8.70 1.71 15.58
C PHE A 281 8.58 2.87 14.62
N SER A 282 9.72 3.34 14.12
CA SER A 282 9.76 4.34 13.04
C SER A 282 9.31 3.71 11.72
N TYR A 283 8.69 4.54 10.92
CA TYR A 283 8.40 4.25 9.53
C TYR A 283 8.67 5.51 8.70
N GLU A 284 9.32 5.35 7.57
CA GLU A 284 9.50 6.41 6.60
C GLU A 284 9.23 5.85 5.22
N ASP A 285 8.34 6.51 4.47
CA ASP A 285 7.96 6.07 3.13
C ASP A 285 9.11 6.32 2.14
N ASN A 286 9.38 5.31 1.33
CA ASN A 286 10.38 5.36 0.27
C ASN A 286 9.82 5.86 -1.07
N LEU A 287 8.53 6.10 -1.17
CA LEU A 287 7.91 6.53 -2.41
C LEU A 287 8.37 7.95 -2.75
N ASP A 288 9.38 8.06 -3.60
CA ASP A 288 9.67 9.31 -4.28
C ASP A 288 8.64 9.50 -5.41
N PRO A 289 7.71 10.46 -5.26
CA PRO A 289 6.68 10.71 -6.28
C PRO A 289 7.27 11.19 -7.62
N TYR A 290 8.53 11.59 -7.66
CA TYR A 290 9.22 11.99 -8.88
C TYR A 290 9.63 10.79 -9.74
N MET A 291 9.92 9.64 -9.14
CA MET A 291 10.34 8.45 -9.87
C MET A 291 9.21 7.81 -10.70
N ALA A 292 7.96 7.99 -10.30
CA ALA A 292 6.79 7.49 -11.01
C ALA A 292 6.43 8.27 -12.29
N ARG A 293 7.09 9.39 -12.57
CA ARG A 293 6.68 10.34 -13.63
C ARG A 293 7.53 10.36 -14.87
N SER A 294 8.60 9.60 -14.96
CA SER A 294 9.37 9.55 -16.21
C SER A 294 8.76 8.55 -17.18
N PRO A 295 8.14 8.98 -18.29
CA PRO A 295 7.56 8.06 -19.25
C PRO A 295 8.60 7.23 -20.01
N MET A 296 9.90 7.52 -19.83
CA MET A 296 10.98 6.85 -20.53
C MET A 296 11.72 5.79 -19.72
N ILE A 297 11.50 5.70 -18.42
CA ILE A 297 12.20 4.76 -17.56
C ILE A 297 11.16 3.98 -16.75
N TYR A 298 10.90 2.75 -17.20
CA TYR A 298 9.86 1.90 -16.64
C TYR A 298 10.18 1.30 -15.28
N TYR A 299 11.43 1.39 -14.85
CA TYR A 299 11.85 0.78 -13.61
C TYR A 299 13.06 1.49 -13.03
N ILE A 300 12.83 2.40 -12.11
CA ILE A 300 13.88 2.87 -11.21
C ILE A 300 13.59 2.20 -9.87
N PRO A 301 14.51 1.37 -9.34
CA PRO A 301 14.35 0.85 -8.00
C PRO A 301 14.19 2.01 -7.05
N ASN A 302 13.22 1.91 -6.14
CA ASN A 302 13.07 2.90 -5.08
C ASN A 302 14.37 3.03 -4.30
N THR A 303 14.67 4.24 -3.84
CA THR A 303 15.79 4.46 -2.95
C THR A 303 15.54 3.69 -1.65
N ASN A 304 16.57 3.19 -1.00
CA ASN A 304 16.45 2.50 0.28
C ASN A 304 16.48 3.47 1.48
N PHE A 305 16.28 4.78 1.26
CA PHE A 305 16.44 5.79 2.31
C PHE A 305 15.45 5.62 3.46
N GLY A 306 14.17 5.44 3.15
CA GLY A 306 13.16 5.18 4.17
C GLY A 306 13.37 3.85 4.88
N GLU A 307 13.92 2.84 4.20
CA GLU A 307 14.25 1.55 4.83
C GLU A 307 15.30 1.69 5.94
N LEU A 308 16.31 2.56 5.73
CA LEU A 308 17.32 2.82 6.75
C LEU A 308 16.73 3.45 8.01
N LYS A 309 15.68 4.22 7.88
CA LYS A 309 15.02 4.91 8.99
C LYS A 309 13.79 4.21 9.51
N SER A 310 13.35 3.12 8.87
CA SER A 310 12.19 2.34 9.30
C SER A 310 12.59 1.20 10.25
N ASN A 311 11.63 0.71 11.04
CA ASN A 311 11.82 -0.35 12.03
C ASN A 311 12.81 -0.04 13.18
N LEU A 312 13.10 1.21 13.43
CA LEU A 312 13.87 1.60 14.59
C LEU A 312 12.93 1.69 15.80
N LEU A 313 13.33 1.11 16.93
CA LEU A 313 12.55 1.20 18.15
C LEU A 313 12.58 2.65 18.70
N LEU A 314 11.45 3.32 18.66
CA LEU A 314 11.31 4.71 19.14
C LEU A 314 10.88 4.77 20.60
N GLU A 315 10.03 3.85 21.01
CA GLU A 315 9.44 3.86 22.35
C GLU A 315 9.12 2.41 22.79
N GLU A 316 9.39 2.11 24.04
CA GLU A 316 8.97 0.88 24.71
C GLU A 316 8.26 1.24 26.02
N ASN A 317 7.01 0.81 26.15
CA ASN A 317 6.19 0.99 27.36
C ASN A 317 5.94 -0.36 28.00
N ILE A 318 6.24 -0.49 29.28
CA ILE A 318 5.97 -1.68 30.07
C ILE A 318 4.85 -1.37 31.06
N TYR A 319 3.87 -2.24 31.09
CA TYR A 319 2.69 -2.12 31.93
C TYR A 319 2.58 -3.33 32.85
N LYS A 320 2.13 -3.09 34.08
CA LYS A 320 1.71 -4.08 35.02
C LYS A 320 0.18 -4.14 35.11
N PHE A 321 -0.38 -5.34 35.21
CA PHE A 321 -1.81 -5.48 35.43
C PHE A 321 -2.10 -5.39 36.92
N GLU A 322 -2.92 -4.43 37.31
CA GLU A 322 -3.37 -4.27 38.69
C GLU A 322 -4.73 -3.56 38.75
N ASN A 323 -5.53 -3.87 39.76
CA ASN A 323 -6.87 -3.28 39.96
C ASN A 323 -7.79 -3.37 38.71
N GLY A 324 -7.67 -4.45 37.92
CA GLY A 324 -8.50 -4.67 36.74
C GLY A 324 -8.05 -3.91 35.49
N GLY A 325 -6.89 -3.24 35.53
CA GLY A 325 -6.35 -2.46 34.39
C GLY A 325 -4.84 -2.57 34.25
N TYR A 326 -4.31 -2.01 33.17
CA TYR A 326 -2.89 -1.92 32.89
C TYR A 326 -2.36 -0.54 33.29
N SER A 327 -1.44 -0.48 34.24
CA SER A 327 -0.74 0.73 34.67
C SER A 327 0.68 0.73 34.14
N ARG A 328 1.10 1.83 33.49
CA ARG A 328 2.45 1.96 32.95
C ARG A 328 3.45 2.09 34.10
N VAL A 329 4.46 1.22 34.08
CA VAL A 329 5.53 1.20 35.09
C VAL A 329 6.87 1.67 34.54
N ILE A 330 7.14 1.45 33.25
CA ILE A 330 8.38 1.91 32.61
C ILE A 330 8.05 2.46 31.22
N ASN A 331 8.69 3.57 30.85
CA ASN A 331 8.75 4.07 29.49
C ASN A 331 10.21 4.23 29.11
N LYS A 332 10.62 3.72 27.94
CA LYS A 332 11.93 4.01 27.33
C LYS A 332 11.71 4.68 26.00
N ALA A 333 12.34 5.83 25.80
CA ALA A 333 12.34 6.57 24.55
C ALA A 333 13.75 6.58 23.93
N TYR A 334 13.84 6.38 22.63
CA TYR A 334 15.07 6.25 21.87
C TYR A 334 15.18 7.38 20.87
N LYS A 335 16.37 8.03 20.77
CA LYS A 335 16.70 8.98 19.71
C LYS A 335 17.88 8.45 18.89
N TYR A 336 17.85 8.71 17.60
CA TYR A 336 18.85 8.27 16.63
C TYR A 336 19.46 9.48 15.92
N ASP A 337 20.73 9.37 15.55
CA ASP A 337 21.39 10.34 14.67
C ASP A 337 21.58 9.72 13.28
N TYR A 338 21.19 10.45 12.26
CA TYR A 338 21.26 10.07 10.85
C TYR A 338 22.33 10.85 10.06
N SER A 339 23.14 11.65 10.74
CA SER A 339 24.16 12.52 10.11
C SER A 339 25.20 11.75 9.30
N GLN A 340 25.38 10.45 9.57
CA GLN A 340 26.35 9.58 8.91
C GLN A 340 25.77 8.80 7.73
N ILE A 341 24.56 9.08 7.30
CA ILE A 341 23.99 8.47 6.10
C ILE A 341 24.61 9.10 4.87
N LYS A 342 25.10 8.27 3.95
CA LYS A 342 25.71 8.62 2.66
C LYS A 342 24.93 7.96 1.54
N SER A 343 25.08 8.44 0.32
CA SER A 343 24.47 7.84 -0.85
C SER A 343 25.51 7.43 -1.89
N LEU A 344 25.19 6.37 -2.64
CA LEU A 344 25.92 5.93 -3.81
C LEU A 344 24.97 5.96 -5.00
N LYS A 345 25.35 6.68 -6.05
CA LYS A 345 24.57 6.69 -7.31
C LYS A 345 24.78 5.41 -8.08
N SER A 346 23.68 4.80 -8.46
CA SER A 346 23.63 3.64 -9.36
C SER A 346 22.87 4.00 -10.61
N TYR A 347 23.25 3.46 -11.76
CA TYR A 347 22.65 3.78 -13.05
C TYR A 347 21.91 2.56 -13.58
N VAL A 348 20.76 2.84 -14.22
CA VAL A 348 19.98 1.85 -14.97
C VAL A 348 19.96 2.30 -16.42
N PHE A 349 20.28 1.40 -17.31
CA PHE A 349 20.24 1.63 -18.76
C PHE A 349 19.14 0.75 -19.36
N ARG A 350 18.41 1.33 -20.29
CA ARG A 350 17.43 0.59 -21.09
C ARG A 350 17.68 0.86 -22.56
N GLU A 351 17.70 -0.19 -23.34
CA GLU A 351 17.64 -0.11 -24.78
C GLU A 351 16.19 0.13 -25.20
N ASN A 352 15.96 1.18 -25.98
CA ASN A 352 14.67 1.47 -26.58
C ASN A 352 14.59 0.79 -27.92
N PHE A 353 13.63 -0.10 -28.10
CA PHE A 353 13.42 -0.84 -29.35
C PHE A 353 12.80 -0.01 -30.49
N ALA A 354 12.84 1.30 -30.46
CA ALA A 354 12.46 2.12 -31.59
C ALA A 354 13.53 1.96 -32.69
N TYR A 355 13.30 1.03 -33.61
CA TYR A 355 14.15 0.84 -34.77
C TYR A 355 14.00 2.04 -35.71
N TYR A 356 15.06 2.81 -35.84
CA TYR A 356 15.22 3.80 -36.91
C TYR A 356 16.01 3.14 -38.05
N PRO A 357 15.42 3.00 -39.25
CA PRO A 357 16.11 2.36 -40.38
C PRO A 357 17.12 3.25 -41.10
N ASP A 358 17.50 4.39 -40.53
CA ASP A 358 18.53 5.26 -41.12
C ASP A 358 19.90 4.88 -40.55
N PRO A 359 20.75 4.21 -41.36
CA PRO A 359 22.09 3.82 -40.92
C PRO A 359 23.04 5.02 -40.67
N ALA A 360 22.62 6.26 -41.02
CA ALA A 360 23.39 7.46 -40.72
C ALA A 360 23.04 8.10 -39.37
N GLN A 361 22.00 7.66 -38.71
CA GLN A 361 21.68 8.12 -37.35
C GLN A 361 22.25 7.18 -36.32
N ASP A 362 23.12 7.71 -35.53
CA ASP A 362 23.91 7.05 -34.49
C ASP A 362 23.07 6.18 -33.57
N GLN A 363 23.51 4.94 -33.34
CA GLN A 363 22.84 3.94 -32.51
C GLN A 363 22.65 4.37 -31.04
N LEU A 364 23.30 5.44 -30.62
CA LEU A 364 23.22 6.02 -29.27
C LEU A 364 21.87 6.64 -28.92
N ILE A 365 21.00 6.89 -29.91
CA ILE A 365 19.67 7.50 -29.67
C ILE A 365 18.69 6.51 -29.03
N ASN A 366 19.01 5.23 -29.02
CA ASN A 366 18.15 4.17 -28.53
C ASN A 366 18.40 3.75 -27.07
N ILE A 367 19.23 4.47 -26.34
CA ILE A 367 19.52 4.16 -24.95
C ILE A 367 18.92 5.23 -24.04
N SER A 368 17.98 4.83 -23.19
CA SER A 368 17.54 5.62 -22.05
C SER A 368 18.33 5.24 -20.82
N TYR A 369 18.68 6.21 -19.99
CA TYR A 369 19.30 5.94 -18.71
C TYR A 369 18.58 6.68 -17.60
N GLY A 370 18.61 6.07 -16.43
CA GLY A 370 18.19 6.69 -15.18
C GLY A 370 19.22 6.44 -14.09
N PHE A 371 19.12 7.16 -13.02
CA PHE A 371 19.93 6.90 -11.85
C PHE A 371 19.04 6.82 -10.62
N TYR A 372 19.49 6.08 -9.64
CA TYR A 372 18.90 6.01 -8.31
C TYR A 372 20.01 6.06 -7.26
N GLU A 373 19.66 6.51 -6.07
CA GLU A 373 20.60 6.58 -4.95
C GLU A 373 20.34 5.43 -3.98
N ASN A 374 21.38 4.63 -3.74
CA ASN A 374 21.42 3.67 -2.65
C ASN A 374 22.03 4.35 -1.44
N TYR A 375 21.26 4.45 -0.38
CA TYR A 375 21.74 5.01 0.87
C TYR A 375 22.35 3.92 1.74
N TYR A 376 23.45 4.27 2.38
CA TYR A 376 24.14 3.43 3.35
C TYR A 376 24.64 4.31 4.47
N GLY A 377 24.80 3.76 5.62
CA GLY A 377 25.29 4.52 6.75
C GLY A 377 25.13 3.79 8.06
N PHE A 378 25.49 4.51 9.08
CA PHE A 378 25.50 4.04 10.42
C PHE A 378 24.56 4.90 11.26
N TYR A 379 23.67 4.24 12.01
CA TYR A 379 22.80 4.89 12.96
C TYR A 379 22.62 3.98 14.17
N ASN A 380 22.85 4.56 15.34
CA ASN A 380 22.62 3.91 16.61
C ASN A 380 21.87 4.87 17.52
N PRO A 381 21.21 4.39 18.55
CA PRO A 381 20.58 5.27 19.52
C PRO A 381 21.61 6.14 20.21
N THR A 382 21.48 7.45 20.05
CA THR A 382 22.35 8.46 20.69
C THR A 382 21.84 8.84 22.07
N GLU A 383 20.53 8.69 22.32
CA GLU A 383 19.94 8.91 23.63
C GLU A 383 18.90 7.84 23.91
N ILE A 384 18.96 7.27 25.12
CA ILE A 384 17.94 6.37 25.66
C ILE A 384 17.48 6.95 26.99
N LYS A 385 16.24 7.42 27.04
CA LYS A 385 15.63 7.94 28.26
C LYS A 385 14.70 6.91 28.85
N SER A 386 14.99 6.43 30.05
CA SER A 386 14.13 5.52 30.83
C SER A 386 13.42 6.30 31.93
N THR A 387 12.10 6.20 31.95
CA THR A 387 11.25 6.78 33.01
C THR A 387 10.54 5.67 33.74
N GLU A 388 10.79 5.52 35.04
CA GLU A 388 10.08 4.63 35.92
C GLU A 388 8.97 5.38 36.65
N TYR A 389 7.76 4.81 36.68
CA TYR A 389 6.59 5.40 37.32
C TYR A 389 6.35 4.70 38.67
N LEU A 390 6.37 5.49 39.75
CA LEU A 390 6.18 4.99 41.09
C LEU A 390 4.71 5.11 41.52
N PRO A 391 4.25 4.31 42.52
CA PRO A 391 2.85 4.33 42.98
C PRO A 391 2.31 5.68 43.45
N ASN A 392 3.18 6.58 43.89
CA ASN A 392 2.84 7.96 44.33
C ASN A 392 2.82 8.99 43.20
N ASN A 393 2.75 8.57 41.93
CA ASN A 393 2.87 9.39 40.73
C ASN A 393 4.24 10.12 40.58
N ALA A 394 5.23 9.80 41.39
CA ALA A 394 6.59 10.26 41.19
C ALA A 394 7.25 9.49 40.02
N THR A 395 8.27 10.09 39.42
CA THR A 395 9.02 9.46 38.33
C THR A 395 10.50 9.49 38.63
N LEU A 396 11.19 8.38 38.27
CA LEU A 396 12.64 8.31 38.26
C LEU A 396 13.10 8.31 36.79
N ILE A 397 13.97 9.24 36.46
CA ILE A 397 14.45 9.39 35.08
C ILE A 397 15.94 9.06 35.04
N THR A 398 16.30 8.09 34.20
CA THR A 398 17.66 7.75 33.85
C THR A 398 17.88 8.05 32.37
N THR A 399 18.92 8.82 32.05
CA THR A 399 19.26 9.16 30.66
C THR A 399 20.61 8.58 30.30
N ASN A 400 20.67 7.75 29.28
CA ASN A 400 21.90 7.27 28.68
C ASN A 400 22.16 7.99 27.36
N THR A 401 23.32 8.62 27.22
CA THR A 401 23.78 9.30 26.00
C THR A 401 25.01 8.60 25.46
N ASN A 402 24.94 8.24 24.18
CA ASN A 402 25.98 7.53 23.46
C ASN A 402 26.59 8.39 22.35
N THR A 403 27.90 8.29 22.16
CA THR A 403 28.62 8.98 21.08
C THR A 403 29.39 7.99 20.21
N TYR A 404 29.53 8.31 18.92
CA TYR A 404 30.13 7.47 17.89
C TYR A 404 31.03 8.36 17.01
N LEU A 405 32.17 8.83 17.57
CA LEU A 405 32.94 9.95 17.01
C LEU A 405 33.94 9.55 15.92
N ASN A 406 34.43 8.29 15.93
CA ASN A 406 35.46 7.88 14.99
C ASN A 406 34.87 7.37 13.67
N PRO A 407 35.06 8.10 12.53
CA PRO A 407 34.51 7.73 11.23
C PRO A 407 35.18 6.49 10.61
N ASN A 408 36.31 6.00 11.15
CA ASN A 408 36.97 4.80 10.64
C ASN A 408 36.28 3.51 11.08
N HIS A 409 35.46 3.55 12.13
CA HIS A 409 34.76 2.33 12.60
C HIS A 409 33.35 2.59 13.14
N TYR A 410 32.95 3.83 13.44
CA TYR A 410 31.62 4.18 14.01
C TYR A 410 31.19 3.33 15.23
N GLN A 411 32.14 2.84 16.00
CA GLN A 411 31.84 2.13 17.24
C GLN A 411 31.55 3.12 18.38
N LEU A 412 30.93 2.62 19.46
CA LEU A 412 30.61 3.41 20.64
C LEU A 412 31.86 4.00 21.26
N THR A 413 32.03 5.32 21.22
CA THR A 413 33.19 6.02 21.77
C THR A 413 33.00 6.32 23.25
N THR A 414 31.78 6.81 23.63
CA THR A 414 31.45 7.03 25.03
C THR A 414 29.99 6.63 25.29
N SER A 415 29.74 6.14 26.50
CA SER A 415 28.40 5.92 27.04
C SER A 415 28.30 6.62 28.38
N LYS A 416 27.40 7.60 28.48
CA LYS A 416 27.21 8.42 29.68
C LYS A 416 25.80 8.20 30.20
N THR A 417 25.69 7.70 31.43
CA THR A 417 24.41 7.49 32.12
C THR A 417 24.24 8.48 33.24
N GLN A 418 23.22 9.29 33.19
CA GLN A 418 22.82 10.19 34.27
C GLN A 418 21.64 9.54 35.03
N PHE A 419 21.81 9.41 36.33
CA PHE A 419 20.82 8.81 37.23
C PHE A 419 19.92 9.87 37.89
N PRO A 420 18.79 9.46 38.48
CA PRO A 420 17.85 10.37 39.15
C PRO A 420 18.44 11.19 40.31
N ASP A 421 19.48 10.68 40.95
CA ASP A 421 20.24 11.37 42.01
C ASP A 421 21.30 12.37 41.48
N ASN A 422 21.27 12.65 40.17
CA ASN A 422 22.24 13.42 39.43
C ASN A 422 23.68 12.85 39.42
N SER A 423 23.88 11.61 39.90
CA SER A 423 25.14 10.93 39.67
C SER A 423 25.31 10.58 38.19
N ILE A 424 26.54 10.53 37.72
CA ILE A 424 26.87 10.24 36.32
C ILE A 424 27.88 9.09 36.30
N THR A 425 27.62 8.10 35.48
CA THR A 425 28.61 7.09 35.10
C THR A 425 28.93 7.27 33.61
N GLU A 426 30.19 7.46 33.29
CA GLU A 426 30.70 7.61 31.92
C GLU A 426 31.73 6.53 31.64
N THR A 427 31.53 5.80 30.55
CA THR A 427 32.45 4.78 30.07
C THR A 427 32.96 5.19 28.70
N SER A 428 34.28 5.28 28.55
CA SER A 428 34.98 5.56 27.30
C SER A 428 35.61 4.28 26.76
N TYR A 429 35.59 4.15 25.46
CA TYR A 429 36.12 2.99 24.74
C TYR A 429 37.20 3.43 23.76
N SER A 430 38.33 2.70 23.70
CA SER A 430 39.37 2.88 22.70
C SER A 430 39.56 1.59 21.91
N TYR A 431 39.65 1.72 20.62
CA TYR A 431 39.75 0.62 19.66
C TYR A 431 41.12 0.62 18.97
N ALA A 432 41.31 -0.21 17.96
CA ALA A 432 42.57 -0.35 17.24
C ALA A 432 43.07 0.97 16.65
N HIS A 433 42.17 1.82 16.14
CA HIS A 433 42.56 3.14 15.59
C HIS A 433 43.05 4.09 16.68
N GLU A 434 42.37 4.21 17.83
CA GLU A 434 42.76 5.07 18.93
C GLU A 434 44.09 4.61 19.59
N LYS A 435 44.34 3.31 19.54
CA LYS A 435 45.57 2.71 20.11
C LYS A 435 46.70 2.51 19.10
N GLY A 436 46.49 2.87 17.84
CA GLY A 436 47.50 2.72 16.79
C GLY A 436 47.89 1.25 16.53
N ASN A 437 46.99 0.31 16.78
CA ASN A 437 47.27 -1.11 16.56
C ASN A 437 47.10 -1.48 15.08
N GLN A 438 48.16 -1.28 14.30
CA GLN A 438 48.16 -1.46 12.86
C GLN A 438 47.83 -2.87 12.45
N LEU A 439 48.28 -3.90 13.17
CA LEU A 439 47.97 -5.29 12.87
C LEU A 439 46.46 -5.58 12.90
N MET A 440 45.74 -5.03 13.87
CA MET A 440 44.29 -5.18 13.96
C MET A 440 43.58 -4.37 12.89
N ILE A 441 44.06 -3.19 12.56
CA ILE A 441 43.50 -2.34 11.49
C ILE A 441 43.60 -3.08 10.15
N ASP A 442 44.79 -3.61 9.81
CA ASP A 442 45.05 -4.34 8.56
C ASP A 442 44.18 -5.62 8.42
N LYS A 443 43.80 -6.22 9.54
CA LYS A 443 42.91 -7.38 9.61
C LYS A 443 41.44 -7.02 9.75
N ASN A 444 41.08 -5.75 9.63
CA ASN A 444 39.72 -5.23 9.84
C ASN A 444 39.09 -5.61 11.20
N MET A 445 39.90 -5.77 12.23
CA MET A 445 39.47 -6.06 13.61
C MET A 445 39.25 -4.74 14.39
N VAL A 446 38.48 -3.81 13.79
CA VAL A 446 38.32 -2.44 14.27
C VAL A 446 37.21 -2.25 15.32
N GLY A 447 36.34 -3.25 15.49
CA GLY A 447 35.22 -3.19 16.43
C GLY A 447 35.46 -3.80 17.82
N ILE A 448 36.73 -4.20 18.12
CA ILE A 448 37.11 -4.79 19.40
C ILE A 448 37.67 -3.71 20.33
N PRO A 449 37.01 -3.40 21.47
CA PRO A 449 37.55 -2.44 22.40
C PRO A 449 38.84 -2.97 23.05
N LEU A 450 39.91 -2.21 22.95
CA LEU A 450 41.23 -2.54 23.54
C LEU A 450 41.40 -1.95 24.93
N GLU A 451 40.69 -0.86 25.19
CA GLU A 451 40.69 -0.24 26.51
C GLU A 451 39.30 0.30 26.82
N THR A 452 38.90 0.13 28.06
CA THR A 452 37.62 0.64 28.59
C THR A 452 37.94 1.37 29.90
N THR A 453 37.56 2.65 29.98
CA THR A 453 37.72 3.45 31.20
C THR A 453 36.35 3.89 31.68
N THR A 454 36.02 3.57 32.93
CA THR A 454 34.73 3.97 33.54
C THR A 454 35.01 4.98 34.66
N THR A 455 34.30 6.11 34.61
CA THR A 455 34.38 7.16 35.64
C THR A 455 33.01 7.37 36.25
N LYS A 456 32.91 7.42 37.57
CA LYS A 456 31.69 7.78 38.29
C LYS A 456 31.84 9.14 38.92
N THR A 457 30.88 10.02 38.69
CA THR A 457 30.81 11.37 39.27
C THR A 457 29.64 11.45 40.22
N ILE A 458 29.89 11.82 41.47
CA ILE A 458 28.88 12.03 42.52
C ILE A 458 29.11 13.39 43.12
N ALA A 459 28.08 14.23 43.18
CA ALA A 459 28.16 15.61 43.70
C ALA A 459 29.31 16.44 43.10
N GLY A 460 29.60 16.25 41.80
CA GLY A 460 30.64 16.93 41.08
C GLY A 460 32.07 16.35 41.25
N VAL A 461 32.26 15.32 42.06
CA VAL A 461 33.53 14.64 42.25
C VAL A 461 33.60 13.38 41.39
N ALA A 462 34.57 13.36 40.47
CA ALA A 462 34.80 12.23 39.58
C ALA A 462 35.79 11.23 40.19
N LYS A 463 35.48 9.92 40.08
CA LYS A 463 36.35 8.83 40.47
C LYS A 463 36.37 7.76 39.39
N GLN A 464 37.53 7.36 38.95
CA GLN A 464 37.71 6.22 38.06
C GLN A 464 37.42 4.92 38.83
N LEU A 465 36.66 4.02 38.21
CA LEU A 465 36.27 2.71 38.77
C LEU A 465 37.19 1.61 38.26
#